data_c484a2d914c64e4f131e64f5905b3e28
#
_entry.id   c484a2d914c64e4f131e64f5905b3e28
#
_cell.length_a   1.000
_cell.length_b   1.000
_cell.length_c   1.000
_cell.angle_alpha   90.00
_cell.angle_beta   90.00
_cell.angle_gamma   90.00
#
_symmetry.space_group_name_H-M   'P 1'
#
loop_
_entity.id
_entity.type
_entity.pdbx_description
1 polymer ?
#
loop_
_entity_poly.entity_id
_entity_poly.type
_entity_poly.pdbx_seq_one_letter_code
_entity_poly.pdbx_strand_id
1 'polypeptide(L)'
;MCAPAAEGKRFQPAEQLSFSAEDDGVKNPVVIPRDVLTILSKDKLVREELEHEGLPAEEIPSSWFSASAIHLSHANAAYLIVMSVGPVQGANTTMFWAFRPTHSGHDLIFTGGGHTLTAKNTRWNGYREIETLSVVMQKLATVVYRFDGTRYTRYKDKLEEIK
;
A
#
# COMPACT_ATOMS: atom_id res chain seq x y z
N MET A 1 22.00 -45.95 -6.05
CA MET A 1 22.19 -44.52 -6.34
C MET A 1 20.80 -43.86 -6.44
N CYS A 2 20.45 -43.06 -5.47
CA CYS A 2 19.24 -42.26 -5.57
C CYS A 2 19.56 -41.01 -6.40
N ALA A 3 18.87 -40.84 -7.52
CA ALA A 3 18.90 -39.61 -8.26
C ALA A 3 18.31 -38.47 -7.38
N PRO A 4 18.92 -37.29 -7.30
CA PRO A 4 18.30 -36.18 -6.60
C PRO A 4 17.00 -35.85 -7.32
N ALA A 5 15.91 -35.81 -6.55
CA ALA A 5 14.65 -35.27 -7.05
C ALA A 5 14.90 -33.84 -7.53
N ALA A 6 14.61 -33.60 -8.80
CA ALA A 6 14.62 -32.25 -9.34
C ALA A 6 13.62 -31.44 -8.51
N GLU A 7 14.13 -30.54 -7.66
CA GLU A 7 13.29 -29.52 -7.02
C GLU A 7 12.68 -28.69 -8.14
N GLY A 8 11.42 -28.98 -8.46
CA GLY A 8 10.65 -28.17 -9.36
C GLY A 8 10.65 -26.74 -8.81
N LYS A 9 11.20 -25.79 -9.57
CA LYS A 9 11.08 -24.37 -9.25
C LYS A 9 9.61 -24.09 -9.02
N ARG A 10 9.21 -23.87 -7.77
CA ARG A 10 7.86 -23.41 -7.46
C ARG A 10 7.66 -22.09 -8.19
N PHE A 11 6.70 -22.05 -9.10
CA PHE A 11 6.31 -20.83 -9.77
C PHE A 11 5.78 -19.88 -8.69
N GLN A 12 6.58 -18.88 -8.32
CA GLN A 12 6.10 -17.79 -7.49
C GLN A 12 5.48 -16.75 -8.41
N PRO A 13 4.22 -16.35 -8.16
CA PRO A 13 3.64 -15.27 -8.94
C PRO A 13 4.49 -14.00 -8.81
N ALA A 14 4.58 -13.25 -9.90
CA ALA A 14 5.29 -11.98 -9.90
C ALA A 14 4.72 -11.05 -8.83
N GLU A 15 5.59 -10.37 -8.09
CA GLU A 15 5.22 -9.40 -7.07
C GLU A 15 4.38 -8.28 -7.67
N GLN A 16 3.26 -7.95 -7.05
CA GLN A 16 2.43 -6.83 -7.47
C GLN A 16 3.08 -5.51 -7.06
N LEU A 17 3.39 -4.67 -8.04
CA LEU A 17 4.03 -3.37 -7.84
C LEU A 17 3.11 -2.19 -8.15
N SER A 18 1.95 -2.44 -8.72
CA SER A 18 0.97 -1.39 -9.06
C SER A 18 -0.42 -1.78 -8.55
N PHE A 19 -1.11 -0.80 -7.98
CA PHE A 19 -2.41 -0.94 -7.34
C PHE A 19 -3.34 0.15 -7.87
N SER A 20 -4.60 -0.19 -8.12
CA SER A 20 -5.58 0.72 -8.71
C SER A 20 -6.87 0.78 -7.90
N ALA A 21 -7.45 1.97 -7.82
CA ALA A 21 -8.78 2.18 -7.25
C ALA A 21 -9.90 1.48 -8.04
N GLU A 22 -9.64 1.10 -9.29
CA GLU A 22 -10.59 0.34 -10.11
C GLU A 22 -10.65 -1.15 -9.74
N ASP A 23 -9.64 -1.64 -9.03
CA ASP A 23 -9.60 -3.03 -8.58
C ASP A 23 -10.35 -3.20 -7.25
N ASP A 24 -10.98 -4.35 -7.05
CA ASP A 24 -11.69 -4.71 -5.82
C ASP A 24 -10.72 -5.10 -4.67
N GLY A 25 -9.46 -4.78 -4.81
CA GLY A 25 -8.41 -5.10 -3.85
C GLY A 25 -7.11 -5.50 -4.55
N VAL A 26 -6.19 -6.05 -3.78
CA VAL A 26 -4.91 -6.54 -4.29
C VAL A 26 -5.06 -7.93 -4.92
N LYS A 27 -4.15 -8.32 -5.81
CA LYS A 27 -4.23 -9.60 -6.54
C LYS A 27 -4.00 -10.82 -5.65
N ASN A 28 -3.07 -10.73 -4.71
CA ASN A 28 -2.72 -11.81 -3.78
C ASN A 28 -2.80 -11.29 -2.35
N PRO A 29 -4.02 -11.17 -1.78
CA PRO A 29 -4.19 -10.57 -0.47
C PRO A 29 -3.56 -11.42 0.63
N VAL A 30 -2.96 -10.76 1.59
CA VAL A 30 -2.48 -11.35 2.84
C VAL A 30 -3.35 -10.89 4.00
N VAL A 31 -3.36 -11.68 5.08
CA VAL A 31 -4.07 -11.31 6.31
C VAL A 31 -3.44 -10.04 6.88
N ILE A 32 -4.27 -9.07 7.24
CA ILE A 32 -3.81 -7.82 7.85
C ILE A 32 -3.55 -8.09 9.34
N PRO A 33 -2.31 -7.88 9.83
CA PRO A 33 -2.00 -8.06 11.24
C PRO A 33 -2.81 -7.13 12.15
N ARG A 34 -3.09 -7.57 13.36
CA ARG A 34 -3.89 -6.80 14.32
C ARG A 34 -3.29 -5.43 14.65
N ASP A 35 -1.98 -5.35 14.80
CA ASP A 35 -1.28 -4.09 15.06
C ASP A 35 -1.42 -3.10 13.89
N VAL A 36 -1.42 -3.59 12.65
CA VAL A 36 -1.66 -2.77 11.47
C VAL A 36 -3.08 -2.20 11.49
N LEU A 37 -4.08 -3.01 11.80
CA LEU A 37 -5.46 -2.53 11.97
C LEU A 37 -5.58 -1.47 13.06
N THR A 38 -4.86 -1.64 14.17
CA THR A 38 -4.81 -0.67 15.26
C THR A 38 -4.23 0.67 14.79
N ILE A 39 -3.16 0.63 13.99
CA ILE A 39 -2.57 1.85 13.39
C ILE A 39 -3.56 2.49 12.42
N LEU A 40 -4.18 1.72 11.55
CA LEU A 40 -5.18 2.21 10.58
C LEU A 40 -6.37 2.87 11.27
N SER A 41 -6.80 2.37 12.43
CA SER A 41 -7.93 2.94 13.20
C SER A 41 -7.67 4.37 13.68
N LYS A 42 -6.42 4.82 13.69
CA LYS A 42 -6.01 6.17 14.09
C LYS A 42 -5.96 7.14 12.91
N ASP A 43 -6.03 6.65 11.68
CA ASP A 43 -6.10 7.48 10.49
C ASP A 43 -7.38 8.32 10.50
N LYS A 44 -7.30 9.57 10.08
CA LYS A 44 -8.43 10.51 10.15
C LYS A 44 -9.65 10.02 9.38
N LEU A 45 -9.46 9.58 8.14
CA LEU A 45 -10.57 9.12 7.29
C LEU A 45 -11.18 7.83 7.81
N VAL A 46 -10.35 6.92 8.29
CA VAL A 46 -10.81 5.66 8.90
C VAL A 46 -11.60 5.94 10.18
N ARG A 47 -11.13 6.85 11.02
CA ARG A 47 -11.83 7.26 12.24
C ARG A 47 -13.18 7.88 11.96
N GLU A 48 -13.26 8.74 10.95
CA GLU A 48 -14.52 9.36 10.52
C GLU A 48 -15.53 8.30 10.07
N GLU A 49 -15.09 7.29 9.34
CA GLU A 49 -15.96 6.18 8.91
C GLU A 49 -16.37 5.28 10.08
N LEU A 50 -15.48 4.98 11.02
CA LEU A 50 -15.82 4.25 12.23
C LEU A 50 -16.90 4.98 13.04
N GLU A 51 -16.78 6.30 13.19
CA GLU A 51 -17.78 7.14 13.87
C GLU A 51 -19.11 7.12 13.12
N HIS A 52 -19.08 7.22 11.79
CA HIS A 52 -20.27 7.17 10.94
C HIS A 52 -21.01 5.84 11.08
N GLU A 53 -20.31 4.73 11.14
CA GLU A 53 -20.85 3.38 11.31
C GLU A 53 -21.17 3.04 12.78
N GLY A 54 -20.81 3.90 13.72
CA GLY A 54 -21.03 3.65 15.15
C GLY A 54 -20.15 2.53 15.71
N LEU A 55 -18.97 2.32 15.15
CA LEU A 55 -18.04 1.26 15.56
C LEU A 55 -16.92 1.83 16.42
N PRO A 56 -16.55 1.16 17.53
CA PRO A 56 -15.33 1.50 18.26
C PRO A 56 -14.07 1.10 17.46
N ALA A 57 -12.94 1.73 17.75
CA ALA A 57 -11.68 1.49 17.05
C ALA A 57 -11.24 0.01 17.08
N GLU A 58 -11.52 -0.70 18.18
CA GLU A 58 -11.18 -2.11 18.38
C GLU A 58 -11.97 -3.05 17.44
N GLU A 59 -13.10 -2.59 16.93
CA GLU A 59 -13.97 -3.35 16.01
C GLU A 59 -13.77 -2.95 14.54
N ILE A 60 -12.67 -2.29 14.21
CA ILE A 60 -12.36 -1.91 12.82
C ILE A 60 -12.46 -3.13 11.89
N PRO A 61 -13.31 -3.08 10.84
CA PRO A 61 -13.45 -4.22 9.94
C PRO A 61 -12.22 -4.36 9.03
N SER A 62 -11.59 -5.53 9.05
CA SER A 62 -10.49 -5.84 8.13
C SER A 62 -10.95 -5.82 6.67
N SER A 63 -12.23 -6.05 6.41
CA SER A 63 -12.84 -6.02 5.08
C SER A 63 -12.87 -4.63 4.42
N TRP A 64 -12.58 -3.58 5.17
CA TRP A 64 -12.41 -2.23 4.60
C TRP A 64 -11.06 -2.03 3.91
N PHE A 65 -10.18 -3.01 4.00
CA PHE A 65 -8.82 -2.94 3.49
C PHE A 65 -8.43 -4.22 2.74
N SER A 66 -7.50 -4.07 1.83
CA SER A 66 -6.84 -5.18 1.15
C SER A 66 -5.34 -4.96 1.20
N ALA A 67 -4.59 -5.98 1.60
CA ALA A 67 -3.15 -5.86 1.83
C ALA A 67 -2.36 -6.82 0.96
N SER A 68 -1.23 -6.35 0.46
CA SER A 68 -0.26 -7.12 -0.33
C SER A 68 1.11 -7.07 0.32
N ALA A 69 1.78 -8.21 0.37
CA ALA A 69 3.19 -8.25 0.74
C ALA A 69 4.05 -7.75 -0.43
N ILE A 70 5.03 -6.89 -0.13
CA ILE A 70 5.87 -6.25 -1.13
C ILE A 70 7.29 -6.05 -0.58
N HIS A 71 8.28 -6.09 -1.47
CA HIS A 71 9.66 -5.75 -1.14
C HIS A 71 9.97 -4.33 -1.60
N LEU A 72 10.03 -3.41 -0.64
CA LEU A 72 10.38 -1.99 -0.90
C LEU A 72 11.86 -1.72 -0.77
N SER A 73 12.60 -2.59 -0.08
CA SER A 73 14.06 -2.51 0.03
C SER A 73 14.72 -3.79 -0.46
N HIS A 74 16.05 -3.83 -0.46
CA HIS A 74 16.82 -5.04 -0.79
C HIS A 74 16.84 -6.08 0.33
N ALA A 75 16.37 -5.74 1.54
CA ALA A 75 16.24 -6.70 2.64
C ALA A 75 15.15 -7.73 2.33
N ASN A 76 15.33 -8.97 2.82
CA ASN A 76 14.36 -10.05 2.63
C ASN A 76 13.01 -9.85 3.36
N ALA A 77 12.91 -8.82 4.19
CA ALA A 77 11.69 -8.54 4.91
C ALA A 77 10.59 -8.03 3.97
N ALA A 78 9.43 -8.67 4.01
CA ALA A 78 8.26 -8.22 3.28
C ALA A 78 7.60 -7.05 4.02
N TYR A 79 7.37 -5.97 3.30
CA TYR A 79 6.56 -4.83 3.73
C TYR A 79 5.11 -5.09 3.36
N LEU A 80 4.20 -4.28 3.85
CA LEU A 80 2.79 -4.33 3.45
C LEU A 80 2.41 -3.05 2.73
N ILE A 81 1.75 -3.19 1.59
CA ILE A 81 0.93 -2.13 1.00
C ILE A 81 -0.51 -2.46 1.34
N VAL A 82 -1.20 -1.53 1.98
CA VAL A 82 -2.63 -1.63 2.29
C VAL A 82 -3.38 -0.61 1.47
N MET A 83 -4.43 -1.04 0.78
CA MET A 83 -5.34 -0.13 0.10
C MET A 83 -6.72 -0.17 0.74
N SER A 84 -7.41 0.96 0.77
CA SER A 84 -8.79 1.03 1.18
C SER A 84 -9.70 0.41 0.12
N VAL A 85 -10.68 -0.36 0.57
CA VAL A 85 -11.76 -0.89 -0.25
C VAL A 85 -13.08 -0.62 0.48
N GLY A 86 -14.18 -0.51 -0.25
CA GLY A 86 -15.48 -0.25 0.39
C GLY A 86 -15.61 1.15 1.00
N PRO A 87 -16.07 1.29 2.27
CA PRO A 87 -16.53 2.58 2.81
C PRO A 87 -15.47 3.69 2.89
N VAL A 88 -14.22 3.34 3.09
CA VAL A 88 -13.11 4.33 3.19
C VAL A 88 -12.63 4.76 1.81
N GLN A 89 -13.09 4.12 0.76
CA GLN A 89 -12.74 4.44 -0.61
C GLN A 89 -13.62 5.57 -1.15
N GLY A 90 -13.01 6.60 -1.76
CA GLY A 90 -13.75 7.63 -2.49
C GLY A 90 -14.18 7.16 -3.89
N ALA A 91 -14.94 7.98 -4.61
CA ALA A 91 -15.52 7.62 -5.91
C ALA A 91 -14.47 7.23 -6.97
N ASN A 92 -13.32 7.91 -7.02
CA ASN A 92 -12.21 7.63 -7.93
C ASN A 92 -10.86 7.70 -7.23
N THR A 93 -10.85 7.59 -5.92
CA THR A 93 -9.66 7.72 -5.09
C THR A 93 -9.68 6.64 -4.04
N THR A 94 -8.56 5.97 -3.89
CA THR A 94 -8.34 5.07 -2.77
C THR A 94 -7.20 5.59 -1.91
N MET A 95 -7.24 5.23 -0.64
CA MET A 95 -6.13 5.49 0.27
C MET A 95 -5.17 4.32 0.27
N PHE A 96 -3.89 4.64 0.35
CA PHE A 96 -2.81 3.68 0.43
C PHE A 96 -1.96 3.95 1.66
N TRP A 97 -1.54 2.88 2.31
CA TRP A 97 -0.61 2.90 3.43
C TRP A 97 0.49 1.89 3.19
N ALA A 98 1.71 2.19 3.60
CA ALA A 98 2.80 1.22 3.59
C ALA A 98 3.34 1.02 5.00
N PHE A 99 3.62 -0.23 5.33
CA PHE A 99 4.09 -0.64 6.65
C PHE A 99 5.40 -1.39 6.54
N ARG A 100 6.35 -1.02 7.40
CA ARG A 100 7.62 -1.70 7.57
C ARG A 100 7.52 -2.69 8.73
N PRO A 101 7.95 -3.95 8.57
CA PRO A 101 8.00 -4.87 9.70
C PRO A 101 9.09 -4.46 10.70
N THR A 102 8.80 -4.60 11.99
CA THR A 102 9.73 -4.37 13.11
C THR A 102 9.78 -5.60 14.01
N HIS A 103 10.63 -5.61 15.02
CA HIS A 103 10.69 -6.71 15.99
C HIS A 103 9.37 -6.93 16.75
N SER A 104 8.62 -5.87 16.98
CA SER A 104 7.41 -5.90 17.82
C SER A 104 6.11 -5.67 17.04
N GLY A 105 6.19 -5.50 15.74
CA GLY A 105 5.00 -5.23 14.93
C GLY A 105 5.34 -4.53 13.62
N HIS A 106 4.72 -3.39 13.36
CA HIS A 106 4.87 -2.63 12.12
C HIS A 106 4.94 -1.13 12.39
N ASP A 107 5.71 -0.43 11.56
CA ASP A 107 5.73 1.04 11.49
C ASP A 107 5.01 1.49 10.23
N LEU A 108 4.16 2.50 10.36
CA LEU A 108 3.57 3.20 9.22
C LEU A 108 4.63 4.11 8.60
N ILE A 109 4.99 3.87 7.33
CA ILE A 109 6.02 4.63 6.61
C ILE A 109 5.50 5.44 5.44
N PHE A 110 4.25 5.22 5.03
CA PHE A 110 3.62 5.96 3.94
C PHE A 110 2.11 6.04 4.14
N THR A 111 1.55 7.21 3.89
CA THR A 111 0.11 7.43 3.72
C THR A 111 -0.11 8.37 2.54
N GLY A 112 -0.95 7.98 1.63
CA GLY A 112 -1.31 8.83 0.50
C GLY A 112 -2.54 8.32 -0.22
N GLY A 113 -3.20 9.20 -0.97
CA GLY A 113 -4.36 8.89 -1.77
C GLY A 113 -4.08 9.04 -3.25
N GLY A 114 -4.85 8.37 -4.07
CA GLY A 114 -4.77 8.48 -5.51
C GLY A 114 -5.65 7.47 -6.22
N HIS A 115 -5.67 7.56 -7.54
CA HIS A 115 -6.30 6.55 -8.38
C HIS A 115 -5.43 5.30 -8.48
N THR A 116 -4.12 5.48 -8.57
CA THR A 116 -3.14 4.37 -8.56
C THR A 116 -1.97 4.68 -7.65
N LEU A 117 -1.34 3.61 -7.15
CA LEU A 117 -0.04 3.64 -6.51
C LEU A 117 0.88 2.64 -7.23
N THR A 118 2.09 3.05 -7.54
CA THR A 118 3.12 2.19 -8.12
C THR A 118 4.38 2.23 -7.27
N ALA A 119 4.88 1.07 -6.88
CA ALA A 119 6.22 0.91 -6.34
C ALA A 119 7.18 0.81 -7.52
N LYS A 120 7.98 1.82 -7.73
CA LYS A 120 8.82 1.96 -8.92
C LYS A 120 10.06 1.06 -8.87
N ASN A 121 10.63 0.78 -10.03
CA ASN A 121 11.94 0.10 -10.11
C ASN A 121 13.11 1.01 -9.73
N THR A 122 12.92 2.32 -9.84
CA THR A 122 13.89 3.31 -9.36
C THR A 122 13.95 3.32 -7.83
N ARG A 123 15.15 3.51 -7.29
CA ARG A 123 15.41 3.44 -5.86
C ARG A 123 16.12 4.68 -5.36
N TRP A 124 15.84 5.02 -4.12
CA TRP A 124 16.52 6.07 -3.37
C TRP A 124 16.83 5.53 -1.97
N ASN A 125 18.09 5.66 -1.55
CA ASN A 125 18.57 5.07 -0.28
C ASN A 125 18.27 3.57 -0.15
N GLY A 126 18.30 2.83 -1.25
CA GLY A 126 18.00 1.39 -1.28
C GLY A 126 16.51 1.03 -1.26
N TYR A 127 15.62 2.00 -1.22
CA TYR A 127 14.16 1.81 -1.21
C TYR A 127 13.54 2.19 -2.56
N ARG A 128 12.56 1.42 -3.00
CA ARG A 128 11.76 1.77 -4.18
C ARG A 128 11.11 3.12 -3.98
N GLU A 129 11.15 3.97 -4.99
CA GLU A 129 10.30 5.16 -5.02
C GLU A 129 8.84 4.74 -5.15
N ILE A 130 7.94 5.49 -4.53
CA ILE A 130 6.49 5.29 -4.65
C ILE A 130 5.93 6.44 -5.48
N GLU A 131 5.08 6.09 -6.45
CA GLU A 131 4.39 7.07 -7.28
C GLU A 131 2.88 6.91 -7.13
N THR A 132 2.19 8.00 -6.89
CA THR A 132 0.72 8.05 -6.94
C THR A 132 0.26 8.88 -8.13
N LEU A 133 -0.87 8.48 -8.70
CA LEU A 133 -1.46 9.11 -9.86
C LEU A 133 -2.92 9.41 -9.55
N SER A 134 -3.33 10.64 -9.76
CA SER A 134 -4.71 11.10 -9.52
C SER A 134 -5.20 11.96 -10.67
N VAL A 135 -6.50 11.99 -10.87
CA VAL A 135 -7.14 12.92 -11.80
C VAL A 135 -7.80 14.03 -10.99
N VAL A 136 -7.37 15.26 -11.21
CA VAL A 136 -7.87 16.44 -10.52
C VAL A 136 -8.28 17.49 -11.56
N MET A 137 -9.55 17.81 -11.64
CA MET A 137 -10.09 18.83 -12.56
C MET A 137 -9.60 18.64 -14.02
N GLN A 138 -9.71 17.43 -14.55
CA GLN A 138 -9.27 17.03 -15.89
C GLN A 138 -7.75 17.13 -16.12
N LYS A 139 -6.98 17.18 -15.04
CA LYS A 139 -5.52 17.12 -15.08
C LYS A 139 -5.03 15.85 -14.42
N LEU A 140 -3.92 15.34 -14.90
CA LEU A 140 -3.22 14.20 -14.31
C LEU A 140 -2.20 14.72 -13.31
N ALA A 141 -2.42 14.39 -12.04
CA ALA A 141 -1.49 14.71 -10.96
C ALA A 141 -0.64 13.47 -10.62
N THR A 142 0.66 13.60 -10.75
CA THR A 142 1.63 12.56 -10.41
C THR A 142 2.49 13.04 -9.24
N VAL A 143 2.59 12.24 -8.20
CA VAL A 143 3.45 12.55 -7.05
C VAL A 143 4.42 11.40 -6.83
N VAL A 144 5.70 11.71 -6.71
CA VAL A 144 6.76 10.74 -6.38
C VAL A 144 7.23 10.97 -4.97
N TYR A 145 7.32 9.88 -4.21
CA TYR A 145 7.77 9.86 -2.82
C TYR A 145 9.06 9.07 -2.71
N ARG A 146 9.96 9.52 -1.83
CA ARG A 146 11.23 8.87 -1.50
C ARG A 146 11.29 8.57 -0.01
N PHE A 147 11.92 7.45 0.33
CA PHE A 147 12.13 7.08 1.73
C PHE A 147 13.32 7.87 2.30
N ASP A 148 13.07 8.62 3.38
CA ASP A 148 14.07 9.51 4.01
C ASP A 148 14.89 8.84 5.13
N GLY A 149 14.65 7.55 5.36
CA GLY A 149 15.23 6.78 6.48
C GLY A 149 14.22 6.45 7.57
N THR A 150 13.12 7.18 7.64
CA THR A 150 12.03 7.00 8.62
C THR A 150 10.69 6.76 7.94
N ARG A 151 10.38 7.54 6.91
CA ARG A 151 9.12 7.50 6.17
C ARG A 151 9.32 7.93 4.73
N TYR A 152 8.31 7.70 3.91
CA TYR A 152 8.25 8.27 2.58
C TYR A 152 7.80 9.72 2.65
N THR A 153 8.55 10.60 1.97
CA THR A 153 8.25 12.02 1.87
C THR A 153 8.14 12.43 0.41
N ARG A 154 7.35 13.45 0.15
CA ARG A 154 7.15 13.98 -1.18
C ARG A 154 8.46 14.49 -1.76
N TYR A 155 8.84 13.99 -2.95
CA TYR A 155 10.06 14.38 -3.65
C TYR A 155 9.77 15.34 -4.79
N LYS A 156 8.82 14.99 -5.66
CA LYS A 156 8.37 15.86 -6.75
C LYS A 156 6.92 15.57 -7.10
N ASP A 157 6.29 16.54 -7.71
CA ASP A 157 4.96 16.43 -8.25
C ASP A 157 4.89 17.02 -9.65
N LYS A 158 3.92 16.59 -10.43
CA LYS A 158 3.69 17.04 -11.80
C LYS A 158 2.19 17.10 -12.05
N LEU A 159 1.74 18.14 -12.71
CA LEU A 159 0.37 18.32 -13.13
C LEU A 159 0.33 18.49 -14.65
N GLU A 160 -0.34 17.57 -15.34
CA GLU A 160 -0.41 17.56 -16.81
C GLU A 160 -1.86 17.65 -17.27
N GLU A 161 -2.07 18.36 -18.39
CA GLU A 161 -3.38 18.35 -19.04
C GLU A 161 -3.66 16.97 -19.65
N ILE A 162 -4.88 16.49 -19.46
CA ILE A 162 -5.34 15.27 -20.13
C ILE A 162 -5.77 15.65 -21.55
N LYS A 163 -5.07 15.11 -22.52
CA LYS A 163 -5.40 15.31 -23.94
C LYS A 163 -6.49 14.35 -24.40
#